data_3bf9cf225b2ccde148918b15aeac531d
#
_entry.id   3bf9cf225b2ccde148918b15aeac531d
#
_cell.length_a   1.000
_cell.length_b   1.000
_cell.length_c   1.000
_cell.angle_alpha   90.00
_cell.angle_beta   90.00
_cell.angle_gamma   90.00
#
_symmetry.space_group_name_H-M   'P 1'
#
loop_
_entity.id
_entity.type
_entity.pdbx_description
1 polymer ?
#
loop_
_entity_poly.entity_id
_entity_poly.type
_entity_poly.pdbx_seq_one_letter_code
_entity_poly.pdbx_strand_id
1 'polypeptide(L)'
;RMALCVAKKALERNFDKEIDGTMRQFFYLPFMHSESLMDQDASVRAFCTRMPGTGNLLHARAHRQVIRDFGRFPYRNGALGRETTGKEATYLDAGGYGFTLAGMDK
;
A
#
# COMPACT_ATOMS: atom_id res chain seq x y z
N ARG A 1 -0.08 13.82 1.47
CA ARG A 1 -0.28 14.27 0.07
C ARG A 1 0.96 14.85 -0.55
N MET A 2 1.66 15.71 0.19
CA MET A 2 2.93 16.26 -0.28
C MET A 2 3.94 15.15 -0.54
N ALA A 3 4.01 14.17 0.35
CA ALA A 3 4.90 13.01 0.18
C ALA A 3 4.56 12.22 -1.10
N LEU A 4 3.27 12.08 -1.41
CA LEU A 4 2.83 11.38 -2.63
C LEU A 4 3.22 12.16 -3.88
N CYS A 5 3.08 13.50 -3.88
CA CYS A 5 3.48 14.32 -5.01
C CYS A 5 4.99 14.25 -5.25
N VAL A 6 5.78 14.29 -4.19
CA VAL A 6 7.24 14.15 -4.28
C VAL A 6 7.60 12.77 -4.82
N ALA A 7 6.92 11.72 -4.35
CA ALA A 7 7.17 10.37 -4.81
C ALA A 7 6.86 10.21 -6.30
N LYS A 8 5.74 10.77 -6.77
CA LYS A 8 5.37 10.72 -8.18
C LYS A 8 6.42 11.38 -9.06
N LYS A 9 6.91 12.56 -8.67
CA LYS A 9 7.94 13.26 -9.40
C LYS A 9 9.27 12.49 -9.40
N ALA A 10 9.61 11.89 -8.26
CA ALA A 10 10.82 11.10 -8.15
C ALA A 10 10.80 9.91 -9.11
N LEU A 11 9.67 9.21 -9.23
CA LEU A 11 9.53 8.10 -10.15
C LEU A 11 9.58 8.54 -11.61
N GLU A 12 8.91 9.64 -11.96
CA GLU A 12 8.92 10.18 -13.31
C GLU A 12 10.34 10.53 -13.78
N ARG A 13 11.17 11.02 -12.88
CA ARG A 13 12.52 11.45 -13.18
C ARG A 13 13.57 10.39 -12.83
N ASN A 14 13.13 9.21 -12.33
CA ASN A 14 13.99 8.11 -11.93
C ASN A 14 14.97 8.47 -10.80
N PHE A 15 14.64 9.45 -9.97
CA PHE A 15 15.46 9.83 -8.82
C PHE A 15 15.56 8.70 -7.80
N ASP A 16 14.53 7.86 -7.70
CA ASP A 16 14.52 6.69 -6.82
C ASP A 16 15.65 5.73 -7.17
N LYS A 17 16.05 5.64 -8.42
CA LYS A 17 17.12 4.74 -8.88
C LYS A 17 18.51 5.23 -8.49
N GLU A 18 18.64 6.49 -8.09
CA GLU A 18 19.90 7.04 -7.60
C GLU A 18 20.16 6.66 -6.15
N ILE A 19 19.15 6.12 -5.45
CA ILE A 19 19.24 5.71 -4.05
C ILE A 19 19.32 4.19 -4.00
N ASP A 20 20.35 3.66 -3.36
CA ASP A 20 20.57 2.21 -3.25
C ASP A 20 19.92 1.62 -2.00
N GLY A 21 19.70 0.31 -2.04
CA GLY A 21 19.28 -0.48 -0.91
C GLY A 21 17.88 -0.19 -0.41
N THR A 22 17.66 -0.42 0.88
CA THR A 22 16.34 -0.33 1.49
C THR A 22 15.77 1.10 1.54
N MET A 23 16.65 2.10 1.44
CA MET A 23 16.21 3.50 1.46
C MET A 23 15.34 3.86 0.25
N ARG A 24 15.48 3.13 -0.85
CA ARG A 24 14.68 3.35 -2.07
C ARG A 24 13.19 3.19 -1.79
N GLN A 25 12.80 2.33 -0.85
CA GLN A 25 11.41 2.07 -0.53
C GLN A 25 10.65 3.33 -0.12
N PHE A 26 11.32 4.32 0.46
CA PHE A 26 10.67 5.55 0.91
C PHE A 26 10.05 6.36 -0.25
N PHE A 27 10.47 6.13 -1.49
CA PHE A 27 9.81 6.73 -2.64
C PHE A 27 8.50 6.02 -3.00
N TYR A 28 8.32 4.77 -2.58
CA TYR A 28 7.16 3.94 -2.96
C TYR A 28 6.11 3.82 -1.86
N LEU A 29 6.50 4.00 -0.59
CA LEU A 29 5.58 3.88 0.53
C LEU A 29 4.38 4.84 0.46
N PRO A 30 4.53 6.10 0.01
CA PRO A 30 3.36 6.98 -0.12
C PRO A 30 2.29 6.41 -1.04
N PHE A 31 2.67 5.70 -2.10
CA PHE A 31 1.70 5.02 -2.97
C PHE A 31 1.01 3.87 -2.25
N MET A 32 1.75 3.09 -1.47
CA MET A 32 1.22 1.95 -0.72
C MET A 32 0.19 2.40 0.33
N HIS A 33 0.37 3.57 0.91
CA HIS A 33 -0.52 4.08 1.95
C HIS A 33 -1.68 4.92 1.42
N SER A 34 -1.80 5.08 0.10
CA SER A 34 -2.89 5.79 -0.53
C SER A 34 -4.13 4.91 -0.61
N GLU A 35 -5.31 5.50 -0.42
CA GLU A 35 -6.58 4.78 -0.58
C GLU A 35 -7.11 4.82 -2.03
N SER A 36 -6.30 5.29 -2.98
CA SER A 36 -6.60 5.26 -4.41
C SER A 36 -6.08 3.97 -5.03
N LEU A 37 -6.95 3.24 -5.74
CA LEU A 37 -6.54 2.00 -6.41
C LEU A 37 -5.45 2.25 -7.46
N MET A 38 -5.51 3.39 -8.16
CA MET A 38 -4.49 3.75 -9.14
C MET A 38 -3.11 3.87 -8.49
N ASP A 39 -3.04 4.51 -7.30
CA ASP A 39 -1.80 4.62 -6.55
C ASP A 39 -1.34 3.27 -6.03
N GLN A 40 -2.27 2.39 -5.63
CA GLN A 40 -1.93 1.04 -5.20
C GLN A 40 -1.32 0.23 -6.35
N ASP A 41 -1.86 0.34 -7.55
CA ASP A 41 -1.30 -0.32 -8.71
C ASP A 41 0.11 0.20 -9.01
N ALA A 42 0.35 1.50 -8.86
CA ALA A 42 1.66 2.09 -9.02
C ALA A 42 2.65 1.56 -7.97
N SER A 43 2.19 1.39 -6.72
CA SER A 43 3.00 0.81 -5.63
C SER A 43 3.45 -0.61 -5.97
N VAL A 44 2.51 -1.47 -6.37
CA VAL A 44 2.84 -2.87 -6.72
C VAL A 44 3.84 -2.90 -7.88
N ARG A 45 3.61 -2.08 -8.90
CA ARG A 45 4.51 -2.03 -10.05
C ARG A 45 5.92 -1.57 -9.66
N ALA A 46 6.00 -0.54 -8.81
CA ALA A 46 7.29 0.00 -8.37
C ALA A 46 8.08 -1.03 -7.57
N PHE A 47 7.46 -1.70 -6.60
CA PHE A 47 8.16 -2.72 -5.81
C PHE A 47 8.53 -3.94 -6.65
N CYS A 48 7.68 -4.31 -7.61
CA CYS A 48 7.95 -5.44 -8.49
C CYS A 48 9.14 -5.18 -9.42
N THR A 49 9.21 -3.99 -10.01
CA THR A 49 10.20 -3.68 -11.05
C THR A 49 11.46 -3.00 -10.51
N ARG A 50 11.35 -2.22 -9.43
CA ARG A 50 12.45 -1.40 -8.91
C ARG A 50 13.09 -1.95 -7.65
N MET A 51 12.39 -2.82 -6.92
CA MET A 51 12.88 -3.49 -5.71
C MET A 51 12.49 -4.96 -5.70
N PRO A 52 12.83 -5.74 -6.75
CA PRO A 52 12.47 -7.16 -6.78
C PRO A 52 13.20 -7.93 -5.68
N GLY A 53 12.56 -9.00 -5.20
CA GLY A 53 13.16 -9.88 -4.21
C GLY A 53 13.07 -9.39 -2.77
N THR A 54 12.39 -8.27 -2.52
CA THR A 54 12.16 -7.79 -1.15
C THR A 54 10.77 -8.19 -0.67
N GLY A 55 10.57 -8.24 0.65
CA GLY A 55 9.26 -8.52 1.24
C GLY A 55 8.24 -7.42 0.99
N ASN A 56 8.66 -6.26 0.54
CA ASN A 56 7.78 -5.12 0.29
C ASN A 56 6.75 -5.38 -0.80
N LEU A 57 7.04 -6.24 -1.77
CA LEU A 57 6.07 -6.57 -2.83
C LEU A 57 4.85 -7.28 -2.26
N LEU A 58 5.03 -8.20 -1.32
CA LEU A 58 3.92 -8.88 -0.66
C LEU A 58 3.04 -7.88 0.08
N HIS A 59 3.64 -6.96 0.83
CA HIS A 59 2.91 -5.91 1.55
C HIS A 59 2.20 -4.95 0.58
N ALA A 60 2.82 -4.61 -0.54
CA ALA A 60 2.19 -3.76 -1.55
C ALA A 60 0.94 -4.44 -2.13
N ARG A 61 1.02 -5.73 -2.42
CA ARG A 61 -0.12 -6.50 -2.91
C ARG A 61 -1.24 -6.61 -1.88
N ALA A 62 -0.88 -6.81 -0.60
CA ALA A 62 -1.85 -6.90 0.47
C ALA A 62 -2.60 -5.57 0.65
N HIS A 63 -1.89 -4.45 0.63
CA HIS A 63 -2.53 -3.13 0.70
C HIS A 63 -3.47 -2.91 -0.49
N ARG A 64 -3.03 -3.26 -1.70
CA ARG A 64 -3.87 -3.14 -2.89
C ARG A 64 -5.14 -3.98 -2.77
N GLN A 65 -5.02 -5.20 -2.21
CA GLN A 65 -6.18 -6.07 -2.05
C GLN A 65 -7.21 -5.46 -1.11
N VAL A 66 -6.78 -4.82 -0.02
CA VAL A 66 -7.70 -4.13 0.89
C VAL A 66 -8.47 -3.03 0.16
N ILE A 67 -7.79 -2.24 -0.67
CA ILE A 67 -8.44 -1.19 -1.44
C ILE A 67 -9.40 -1.76 -2.48
N ARG A 68 -9.07 -2.88 -3.12
CA ARG A 68 -9.98 -3.57 -4.05
C ARG A 68 -11.25 -4.04 -3.35
N ASP A 69 -11.12 -4.55 -2.12
CA ASP A 69 -12.25 -5.13 -1.38
C ASP A 69 -13.13 -4.07 -0.74
N PHE A 70 -12.56 -2.99 -0.22
CA PHE A 70 -13.28 -2.01 0.61
C PHE A 70 -13.23 -0.58 0.08
N GLY A 71 -12.34 -0.26 -0.84
CA GLY A 71 -12.16 1.10 -1.34
C GLY A 71 -11.41 2.02 -0.38
N ARG A 72 -11.06 1.52 0.80
CA ARG A 72 -10.34 2.25 1.84
C ARG A 72 -9.71 1.25 2.80
N PHE A 73 -8.91 1.76 3.73
CA PHE A 73 -8.33 0.92 4.79
C PHE A 73 -9.25 0.96 6.03
N PRO A 74 -10.04 -0.11 6.28
CA PRO A 74 -11.00 -0.11 7.40
C PRO A 74 -10.34 0.10 8.76
N TYR A 75 -9.13 -0.39 8.97
CA TYR A 75 -8.41 -0.24 10.23
C TYR A 75 -7.98 1.20 10.53
N ARG A 76 -8.16 2.13 9.58
CA ARG A 76 -7.94 3.57 9.80
C ARG A 76 -9.23 4.31 10.15
N ASN A 77 -10.38 3.65 10.11
CA ASN A 77 -11.67 4.31 10.31
C ASN A 77 -11.73 5.08 11.64
N GLY A 78 -11.27 4.46 12.74
CA GLY A 78 -11.27 5.09 14.04
C GLY A 78 -10.42 6.36 14.08
N ALA A 79 -9.20 6.28 13.57
CA ALA A 79 -8.28 7.42 13.55
C ALA A 79 -8.78 8.56 12.68
N LEU A 80 -9.54 8.26 11.62
CA LEU A 80 -10.05 9.25 10.67
C LEU A 80 -11.50 9.65 10.95
N GLY A 81 -12.10 9.18 12.04
CA GLY A 81 -13.47 9.51 12.40
C GLY A 81 -14.53 8.97 11.44
N ARG A 82 -14.23 7.89 10.75
CA ARG A 82 -15.17 7.26 9.80
C ARG A 82 -15.91 6.12 10.48
N GLU A 83 -17.18 5.93 10.10
CA GLU A 83 -17.96 4.79 10.58
C GLU A 83 -17.52 3.50 9.91
N THR A 84 -17.49 2.41 10.68
CA THR A 84 -17.15 1.08 10.18
C THR A 84 -18.42 0.38 9.72
N THR A 85 -18.44 -0.11 8.49
CA THR A 85 -19.58 -0.88 7.98
C THR A 85 -19.58 -2.27 8.60
N GLY A 86 -20.73 -2.98 8.48
CA GLY A 86 -20.83 -4.37 8.98
C GLY A 86 -19.81 -5.29 8.34
N LYS A 87 -19.59 -5.15 7.03
CA LYS A 87 -18.58 -5.94 6.30
C LYS A 87 -17.17 -5.65 6.79
N GLU A 88 -16.87 -4.37 7.03
CA GLU A 88 -15.58 -3.96 7.56
C GLU A 88 -15.37 -4.47 8.99
N ALA A 89 -16.41 -4.43 9.82
CA ALA A 89 -16.32 -4.94 11.18
C ALA A 89 -15.99 -6.44 11.19
N THR A 90 -16.63 -7.22 10.32
CA THR A 90 -16.34 -8.65 10.17
C THR A 90 -14.87 -8.87 9.78
N TYR A 91 -14.37 -8.07 8.83
CA TYR A 91 -12.98 -8.13 8.39
C TYR A 91 -12.00 -7.82 9.53
N LEU A 92 -12.29 -6.76 10.30
CA LEU A 92 -11.42 -6.37 11.42
C LEU A 92 -11.41 -7.42 12.51
N ASP A 93 -12.56 -8.04 12.81
CA ASP A 93 -12.68 -9.12 13.78
C ASP A 93 -11.92 -10.37 13.34
N ALA A 94 -11.80 -10.61 12.04
CA ALA A 94 -11.06 -11.74 11.49
C ALA A 94 -9.54 -11.50 11.47
N GLY A 95 -9.07 -10.31 11.83
CA GLY A 95 -7.66 -10.00 11.91
C GLY A 95 -7.21 -8.82 11.08
N GLY A 96 -8.11 -8.19 10.32
CA GLY A 96 -7.81 -7.00 9.52
C GLY A 96 -6.69 -7.24 8.51
N TYR A 97 -5.69 -6.37 8.51
CA TYR A 97 -4.57 -6.48 7.58
C TYR A 97 -3.85 -7.82 7.68
N GLY A 98 -3.71 -8.36 8.90
CA GLY A 98 -3.09 -9.67 9.10
C GLY A 98 -3.84 -10.78 8.38
N PHE A 99 -5.18 -10.72 8.36
CA PHE A 99 -6.01 -11.67 7.63
C PHE A 99 -5.74 -11.59 6.12
N THR A 100 -5.68 -10.38 5.57
CA THR A 100 -5.38 -10.17 4.16
C THR A 100 -3.99 -10.70 3.82
N LEU A 101 -3.00 -10.37 4.63
CA LEU A 101 -1.62 -10.78 4.41
C LEU A 101 -1.47 -12.30 4.44
N ALA A 102 -2.12 -12.99 5.38
CA ALA A 102 -2.12 -14.44 5.45
C ALA A 102 -2.73 -15.08 4.20
N GLY A 103 -3.79 -14.48 3.65
CA GLY A 103 -4.40 -14.94 2.41
C GLY A 103 -3.51 -14.80 1.19
N MET A 104 -2.61 -13.82 1.19
CA MET A 104 -1.69 -13.60 0.07
C MET A 104 -0.57 -14.64 0.01
N ASP A 105 -0.26 -15.30 1.12
CA ASP A 105 0.77 -16.34 1.17
C ASP A 105 0.31 -17.67 0.57
N LYS A 106 -0.95 -17.77 0.24
CA LYS A 106 -1.53 -18.99 -0.37
C LYS A 106 -1.65 -18.80 -1.89
#